data_8ae4c5ca3e7d481baf844b9c365ff0c9
#
_entry.id   8ae4c5ca3e7d481baf844b9c365ff0c9
#
_cell.length_a   1.000
_cell.length_b   1.000
_cell.length_c   1.000
_cell.angle_alpha   90.00
_cell.angle_beta   90.00
_cell.angle_gamma   90.00
#
_symmetry.space_group_name_H-M   'P 1'
#
loop_
_entity.id
_entity.type
_entity.pdbx_description
1 polymer ?
#
loop_
_entity_poly.entity_id
_entity_poly.type
_entity_poly.pdbx_seq_one_letter_code
_entity_poly.pdbx_strand_id
1 'polypeptide(L)'
;MVVIATLFAFVSCSGNFFTGGSVSSRPETSDSTTVDTGNKGLPSDVNFNISYVEADAIKPTSTTEVIAKVRPSVLELYCIVGQSKSSGSGVIVSFDDTDDDGTDDKALILTCHHVIENASQMTAKSIYGKEYEAELIGADPVSDIAILWITATEDNSFEGLTAAQMMCDSDKLLIGADVLAIGNPLGYLGGTVTKGIVSALNRDVTVENRKMTLIQTDAAINGGNSGGGLFDAETGALIGIVNAGYKSSAAQGLSFAIPCGTVKPIMTQLLEKGYVEGNYDFGVTFTAEKFYNSAWSTSTYVVIESVDIYGTFYKGGMVEGDVILSVKIGDKSIDVSKYESDTLAKLETFLMDGSYNIGEKVTVVYMRYKKSTRGYEQCTAEFEIAQYMYGIITE
;
A
#
# COMPACT_ATOMS: atom_id res chain seq x y z
N MET A 1 22.59 -19.14 0.75
CA MET A 1 23.21 -17.81 0.81
C MET A 1 22.42 -16.94 -0.13
N VAL A 2 21.37 -16.28 0.37
CA VAL A 2 20.42 -15.49 -0.42
C VAL A 2 20.91 -14.05 -0.38
N VAL A 3 21.26 -13.51 -1.54
CA VAL A 3 21.67 -12.11 -1.70
C VAL A 3 20.39 -11.26 -1.72
N ILE A 4 20.25 -10.42 -0.70
CA ILE A 4 19.19 -9.40 -0.61
C ILE A 4 19.61 -8.26 -1.55
N ALA A 5 18.86 -8.05 -2.63
CA ALA A 5 19.00 -6.88 -3.49
C ALA A 5 17.95 -5.86 -3.10
N THR A 6 18.37 -4.84 -2.38
CA THR A 6 17.57 -3.64 -2.12
C THR A 6 17.49 -2.83 -3.41
N LEU A 7 16.31 -2.64 -3.96
CA LEU A 7 16.08 -1.78 -5.13
C LEU A 7 15.41 -0.48 -4.67
N PHE A 8 16.21 0.58 -4.66
CA PHE A 8 15.72 1.95 -4.58
C PHE A 8 15.16 2.39 -5.94
N ALA A 9 13.93 2.89 -5.95
CA ALA A 9 13.38 3.58 -7.12
C ALA A 9 13.91 5.01 -7.14
N PHE A 10 14.99 5.25 -7.88
CA PHE A 10 15.40 6.61 -8.23
C PHE A 10 14.62 7.11 -9.44
N VAL A 11 13.79 8.11 -9.24
CA VAL A 11 13.38 9.01 -10.33
C VAL A 11 14.53 9.98 -10.57
N SER A 12 15.23 9.82 -11.69
CA SER A 12 16.26 10.73 -12.15
C SER A 12 15.61 12.03 -12.62
N CYS A 13 15.81 13.12 -11.90
CA CYS A 13 15.73 14.48 -12.45
C CYS A 13 17.13 15.06 -12.51
N SER A 14 17.57 15.30 -13.74
CA SER A 14 18.84 15.91 -14.09
C SER A 14 18.90 17.39 -13.72
N GLY A 15 19.97 17.77 -13.05
CA GLY A 15 20.69 19.03 -13.30
C GLY A 15 20.23 20.30 -12.61
N ASN A 16 20.94 20.76 -11.63
CA ASN A 16 21.83 21.94 -11.73
C ASN A 16 22.44 22.26 -10.37
N PHE A 17 23.74 22.38 -10.35
CA PHE A 17 24.50 22.98 -9.27
C PHE A 17 24.06 24.43 -9.06
N PHE A 18 23.63 24.78 -7.86
CA PHE A 18 23.75 26.12 -7.33
C PHE A 18 24.09 26.08 -5.83
N THR A 19 25.23 26.67 -5.54
CA THR A 19 25.69 27.07 -4.22
C THR A 19 24.79 28.17 -3.66
N GLY A 20 24.47 28.10 -2.36
CA GLY A 20 23.92 29.24 -1.63
C GLY A 20 22.57 28.95 -1.00
N GLY A 21 22.60 28.77 0.32
CA GLY A 21 21.41 28.52 1.14
C GLY A 21 20.40 29.64 1.05
N SER A 22 19.17 29.28 0.92
CA SER A 22 18.05 30.05 1.41
C SER A 22 17.10 29.08 2.08
N VAL A 23 17.02 29.19 3.40
CA VAL A 23 15.98 28.53 4.20
C VAL A 23 14.63 29.07 3.73
N SER A 24 13.87 28.25 3.05
CA SER A 24 12.46 28.51 2.76
C SER A 24 11.72 28.57 4.10
N SER A 25 11.27 29.73 4.48
CA SER A 25 10.35 29.93 5.58
C SER A 25 9.02 29.24 5.23
N ARG A 26 8.66 28.24 6.03
CA ARG A 26 7.32 27.64 6.05
C ARG A 26 6.30 28.76 6.29
N PRO A 27 5.22 28.89 5.52
CA PRO A 27 4.12 29.77 5.88
C PRO A 27 3.51 29.28 7.19
N GLU A 28 3.28 30.17 8.13
CA GLU A 28 2.42 29.91 9.27
C GLU A 28 1.01 29.65 8.70
N THR A 29 0.54 28.43 8.81
CA THR A 29 -0.84 28.08 8.48
C THR A 29 -1.74 28.53 9.62
N SER A 30 -2.37 29.67 9.45
CA SER A 30 -3.66 29.96 10.04
C SER A 30 -4.72 29.23 9.22
N ASP A 31 -5.71 28.70 9.95
CA ASP A 31 -6.88 27.94 9.53
C ASP A 31 -6.66 26.44 9.25
N SER A 32 -6.83 25.70 10.34
CA SER A 32 -7.17 24.29 10.31
C SER A 32 -8.61 24.15 9.81
N THR A 33 -8.83 24.02 8.52
CA THR A 33 -9.95 23.25 8.01
C THR A 33 -9.63 21.81 8.34
N THR A 34 -10.24 21.28 9.38
CA THR A 34 -10.30 19.84 9.64
C THR A 34 -11.00 19.21 8.42
N VAL A 35 -10.20 18.65 7.52
CA VAL A 35 -10.70 17.69 6.55
C VAL A 35 -11.05 16.48 7.39
N ASP A 36 -12.34 16.21 7.54
CA ASP A 36 -12.84 14.97 8.12
C ASP A 36 -12.51 13.83 7.14
N THR A 37 -11.30 13.27 7.27
CA THR A 37 -10.85 12.12 6.50
C THR A 37 -11.13 10.82 7.25
N GLY A 38 -11.88 10.88 8.33
CA GLY A 38 -12.12 9.77 9.24
C GLY A 38 -13.19 8.81 8.78
N ASN A 39 -12.91 8.01 7.74
CA ASN A 39 -13.77 6.87 7.44
C ASN A 39 -13.47 5.74 8.44
N LYS A 40 -14.41 5.45 9.34
CA LYS A 40 -14.31 4.42 10.39
C LYS A 40 -14.99 3.11 9.96
N GLY A 41 -14.90 2.73 8.69
CA GLY A 41 -15.65 1.65 8.10
C GLY A 41 -16.84 2.15 7.28
N LEU A 42 -17.74 1.26 6.89
CA LEU A 42 -18.95 1.61 6.15
C LEU A 42 -19.94 2.38 7.02
N PRO A 43 -20.62 3.41 6.48
CA PRO A 43 -21.81 3.98 7.08
C PRO A 43 -22.88 2.90 7.32
N SER A 44 -23.72 3.08 8.33
CA SER A 44 -24.74 2.09 8.75
C SER A 44 -25.84 1.83 7.73
N ASP A 45 -26.01 2.71 6.78
CA ASP A 45 -26.98 2.68 5.67
C ASP A 45 -26.42 2.05 4.39
N VAL A 46 -25.14 1.65 4.37
CA VAL A 46 -24.48 1.01 3.22
C VAL A 46 -24.16 -0.44 3.57
N ASN A 47 -24.60 -1.36 2.72
CA ASN A 47 -24.42 -2.80 2.94
C ASN A 47 -24.01 -3.52 1.65
N PHE A 48 -22.72 -3.80 1.50
CA PHE A 48 -22.22 -4.56 0.37
C PHE A 48 -22.36 -6.07 0.57
N ASN A 49 -22.99 -6.75 -0.39
CA ASN A 49 -23.13 -8.19 -0.40
C ASN A 49 -22.04 -8.83 -1.26
N ILE A 50 -20.91 -9.16 -0.65
CA ILE A 50 -19.76 -9.72 -1.35
C ILE A 50 -20.01 -11.18 -1.69
N SER A 51 -19.90 -11.53 -2.98
CA SER A 51 -20.11 -12.89 -3.45
C SER A 51 -18.85 -13.74 -3.30
N TYR A 52 -18.95 -14.79 -2.50
CA TYR A 52 -17.93 -15.82 -2.38
C TYR A 52 -18.39 -17.09 -3.09
N VAL A 53 -17.47 -17.77 -3.80
CA VAL A 53 -17.77 -19.00 -4.52
C VAL A 53 -16.83 -20.11 -4.10
N GLU A 54 -17.38 -21.33 -4.08
CA GLU A 54 -16.61 -22.55 -3.92
C GLU A 54 -16.02 -22.95 -5.28
N ALA A 55 -14.79 -23.48 -5.29
CA ALA A 55 -14.08 -23.85 -6.50
C ALA A 55 -14.90 -24.80 -7.42
N ASP A 56 -15.64 -25.73 -6.84
CA ASP A 56 -16.43 -26.73 -7.55
C ASP A 56 -17.79 -26.21 -8.05
N ALA A 57 -18.18 -24.99 -7.66
CA ALA A 57 -19.49 -24.43 -7.98
C ALA A 57 -19.55 -23.80 -9.38
N ILE A 58 -18.40 -23.43 -9.96
CA ILE A 58 -18.30 -22.74 -11.25
C ILE A 58 -17.97 -23.76 -12.34
N LYS A 59 -18.76 -23.77 -13.43
CA LYS A 59 -18.47 -24.61 -14.58
C LYS A 59 -17.34 -23.99 -15.42
N PRO A 60 -16.35 -24.81 -15.85
CA PRO A 60 -15.31 -24.37 -16.76
C PRO A 60 -15.89 -23.78 -18.06
N THR A 61 -15.29 -22.69 -18.54
CA THR A 61 -15.64 -22.00 -19.77
C THR A 61 -14.38 -21.65 -20.57
N SER A 62 -14.52 -21.11 -21.76
CA SER A 62 -13.34 -20.73 -22.54
C SER A 62 -12.67 -19.49 -21.93
N THR A 63 -11.34 -19.42 -22.02
CA THR A 63 -10.57 -18.24 -21.54
C THR A 63 -11.10 -16.91 -22.11
N THR A 64 -11.59 -16.90 -23.37
CA THR A 64 -12.16 -15.70 -24.00
C THR A 64 -13.46 -15.28 -23.33
N GLU A 65 -14.33 -16.22 -22.98
CA GLU A 65 -15.59 -15.94 -22.26
C GLU A 65 -15.31 -15.48 -20.83
N VAL A 66 -14.34 -16.10 -20.17
CA VAL A 66 -13.87 -15.67 -18.83
C VAL A 66 -13.39 -14.23 -18.89
N ILE A 67 -12.51 -13.87 -19.83
CA ILE A 67 -12.02 -12.49 -19.99
C ILE A 67 -13.18 -11.52 -20.22
N ALA A 68 -14.12 -11.85 -21.09
CA ALA A 68 -15.28 -10.99 -21.35
C ALA A 68 -16.13 -10.75 -20.10
N LYS A 69 -16.25 -11.78 -19.23
CA LYS A 69 -16.99 -11.71 -17.97
C LYS A 69 -16.29 -10.89 -16.90
N VAL A 70 -14.97 -11.11 -16.70
CA VAL A 70 -14.27 -10.54 -15.53
C VAL A 70 -13.58 -9.20 -15.81
N ARG A 71 -13.21 -8.91 -17.05
CA ARG A 71 -12.53 -7.65 -17.39
C ARG A 71 -13.33 -6.39 -16.99
N PRO A 72 -14.68 -6.37 -17.09
CA PRO A 72 -15.47 -5.21 -16.63
C PRO A 72 -15.45 -4.98 -15.12
N SER A 73 -14.95 -5.91 -14.30
CA SER A 73 -14.78 -5.70 -12.88
C SER A 73 -13.46 -5.01 -12.50
N VAL A 74 -12.53 -4.85 -13.47
CA VAL A 74 -11.22 -4.25 -13.19
C VAL A 74 -11.20 -2.79 -13.64
N LEU A 75 -10.85 -1.90 -12.71
CA LEU A 75 -10.75 -0.47 -12.90
C LEU A 75 -9.29 -0.01 -12.93
N GLU A 76 -9.02 1.05 -13.66
CA GLU A 76 -7.80 1.83 -13.55
C GLU A 76 -7.93 2.78 -12.36
N LEU A 77 -6.93 2.83 -11.47
CA LEU A 77 -6.87 3.80 -10.38
C LEU A 77 -5.80 4.84 -10.67
N TYR A 78 -6.17 6.10 -10.52
CA TYR A 78 -5.30 7.26 -10.63
C TYR A 78 -5.31 8.02 -9.31
N CYS A 79 -4.13 8.25 -8.76
CA CYS A 79 -3.96 8.89 -7.46
C CYS A 79 -3.11 10.17 -7.60
N ILE A 80 -3.49 11.23 -6.89
CA ILE A 80 -2.69 12.44 -6.77
C ILE A 80 -1.97 12.40 -5.43
N VAL A 81 -0.64 12.39 -5.46
CA VAL A 81 0.24 12.37 -4.29
C VAL A 81 1.11 13.63 -4.32
N GLY A 82 0.77 14.63 -3.50
CA GLY A 82 1.40 15.94 -3.56
C GLY A 82 1.25 16.60 -4.94
N GLN A 83 2.35 16.74 -5.68
CA GLN A 83 2.35 17.27 -7.06
C GLN A 83 2.53 16.17 -8.12
N SER A 84 2.63 14.91 -7.70
CA SER A 84 2.87 13.76 -8.57
C SER A 84 1.57 12.99 -8.81
N LYS A 85 1.55 12.21 -9.90
CA LYS A 85 0.47 11.26 -10.19
C LYS A 85 1.04 9.85 -10.12
N SER A 86 0.33 8.96 -9.46
CA SER A 86 0.55 7.52 -9.48
C SER A 86 -0.65 6.81 -10.10
N SER A 87 -0.45 5.57 -10.52
CA SER A 87 -1.51 4.76 -11.10
C SER A 87 -1.37 3.30 -10.68
N GLY A 88 -2.51 2.65 -10.55
CA GLY A 88 -2.64 1.23 -10.26
C GLY A 88 -3.95 0.70 -10.82
N SER A 89 -4.44 -0.35 -10.21
CA SER A 89 -5.69 -1.01 -10.56
C SER A 89 -6.53 -1.28 -9.32
N GLY A 90 -7.81 -1.55 -9.52
CA GLY A 90 -8.73 -2.01 -8.48
C GLY A 90 -9.71 -3.00 -9.06
N VAL A 91 -10.31 -3.82 -8.21
CA VAL A 91 -11.30 -4.83 -8.59
C VAL A 91 -12.62 -4.55 -7.89
N ILE A 92 -13.70 -4.38 -8.65
CA ILE A 92 -15.05 -4.30 -8.10
C ILE A 92 -15.42 -5.68 -7.55
N VAL A 93 -15.79 -5.75 -6.29
CA VAL A 93 -16.15 -6.99 -5.60
C VAL A 93 -17.61 -7.02 -5.13
N SER A 94 -18.28 -5.89 -5.13
CA SER A 94 -19.72 -5.79 -4.82
C SER A 94 -20.31 -4.49 -5.37
N PHE A 95 -21.62 -4.50 -5.56
CA PHE A 95 -22.44 -3.33 -5.76
C PHE A 95 -23.47 -3.22 -4.63
N ASP A 96 -23.99 -2.04 -4.40
CA ASP A 96 -25.05 -1.73 -3.46
C ASP A 96 -26.05 -0.72 -4.08
N ASP A 97 -27.33 -1.02 -3.93
CA ASP A 97 -28.47 -0.16 -4.26
C ASP A 97 -28.95 0.45 -2.93
N THR A 98 -28.47 1.66 -2.62
CA THR A 98 -28.64 2.26 -1.29
C THR A 98 -30.04 2.83 -1.07
N ASP A 99 -30.81 3.09 -2.12
CA ASP A 99 -32.16 3.66 -2.06
C ASP A 99 -33.27 2.70 -2.51
N ASP A 100 -32.92 1.44 -2.80
CA ASP A 100 -33.84 0.36 -3.22
C ASP A 100 -34.63 0.70 -4.51
N ASP A 101 -34.07 1.52 -5.41
CA ASP A 101 -34.73 1.89 -6.68
C ASP A 101 -34.51 0.86 -7.80
N GLY A 102 -33.68 -0.16 -7.54
CA GLY A 102 -33.31 -1.22 -8.46
C GLY A 102 -32.09 -0.87 -9.34
N THR A 103 -31.40 0.21 -9.00
CA THR A 103 -30.17 0.65 -9.67
C THR A 103 -29.02 0.74 -8.69
N ASP A 104 -27.89 0.09 -8.94
CA ASP A 104 -26.73 0.14 -8.08
C ASP A 104 -26.16 1.57 -7.99
N ASP A 105 -26.04 2.11 -6.77
CA ASP A 105 -25.52 3.45 -6.48
C ASP A 105 -24.05 3.45 -6.11
N LYS A 106 -23.59 2.38 -5.46
CA LYS A 106 -22.23 2.26 -4.96
C LYS A 106 -21.57 0.98 -5.44
N ALA A 107 -20.27 1.06 -5.69
CA ALA A 107 -19.46 -0.12 -5.99
C ALA A 107 -18.26 -0.18 -5.04
N LEU A 108 -18.03 -1.36 -4.45
CA LEU A 108 -16.92 -1.66 -3.56
C LEU A 108 -15.72 -2.10 -4.37
N ILE A 109 -14.59 -1.45 -4.15
CA ILE A 109 -13.34 -1.71 -4.85
C ILE A 109 -12.27 -2.22 -3.88
N LEU A 110 -11.64 -3.31 -4.26
CA LEU A 110 -10.47 -3.87 -3.59
C LEU A 110 -9.21 -3.53 -4.39
N THR A 111 -8.18 -3.02 -3.70
CA THR A 111 -6.89 -2.64 -4.30
C THR A 111 -5.75 -2.88 -3.31
N CYS A 112 -4.51 -2.53 -3.70
CA CYS A 112 -3.36 -2.53 -2.80
C CYS A 112 -3.23 -1.18 -2.06
N HIS A 113 -2.79 -1.22 -0.79
CA HIS A 113 -2.52 -0.02 -0.01
C HIS A 113 -1.48 0.88 -0.69
N HIS A 114 -0.36 0.33 -1.18
CA HIS A 114 0.71 1.11 -1.82
C HIS A 114 0.25 1.87 -3.08
N VAL A 115 -0.87 1.49 -3.71
CA VAL A 115 -1.46 2.20 -4.85
C VAL A 115 -2.04 3.55 -4.43
N ILE A 116 -2.63 3.60 -3.23
CA ILE A 116 -3.35 4.76 -2.70
C ILE A 116 -2.57 5.51 -1.61
N GLU A 117 -1.40 5.03 -1.26
CA GLU A 117 -0.58 5.59 -0.18
C GLU A 117 -0.32 7.08 -0.39
N ASN A 118 -0.62 7.89 0.63
CA ASN A 118 -0.49 9.36 0.62
C ASN A 118 -1.30 10.06 -0.50
N ALA A 119 -2.30 9.41 -1.09
CA ALA A 119 -3.15 10.02 -2.09
C ALA A 119 -4.08 11.08 -1.47
N SER A 120 -4.07 12.28 -2.03
CA SER A 120 -5.02 13.35 -1.69
C SER A 120 -6.30 13.30 -2.51
N GLN A 121 -6.28 12.62 -3.65
CA GLN A 121 -7.42 12.40 -4.53
C GLN A 121 -7.23 11.08 -5.27
N MET A 122 -8.32 10.34 -5.44
CA MET A 122 -8.35 9.07 -6.15
C MET A 122 -9.47 9.08 -7.18
N THR A 123 -9.18 8.60 -8.38
CA THR A 123 -10.15 8.46 -9.47
C THR A 123 -10.09 7.05 -10.02
N ALA A 124 -11.23 6.39 -10.11
CA ALA A 124 -11.36 5.09 -10.75
C ALA A 124 -11.92 5.27 -12.17
N LYS A 125 -11.33 4.57 -13.13
CA LYS A 125 -11.77 4.63 -14.53
C LYS A 125 -12.09 3.24 -15.06
N SER A 126 -13.26 3.10 -15.68
CA SER A 126 -13.70 1.84 -16.24
C SER A 126 -13.13 1.60 -17.64
N ILE A 127 -13.18 0.34 -18.11
CA ILE A 127 -12.83 -0.03 -19.48
C ILE A 127 -13.72 0.67 -20.54
N TYR A 128 -14.86 1.22 -20.14
CA TYR A 128 -15.77 1.99 -20.98
C TYR A 128 -15.44 3.49 -20.99
N GLY A 129 -14.38 3.90 -20.27
CA GLY A 129 -13.92 5.28 -20.22
C GLY A 129 -14.65 6.18 -19.22
N LYS A 130 -15.61 5.63 -18.45
CA LYS A 130 -16.30 6.35 -17.38
C LYS A 130 -15.36 6.53 -16.19
N GLU A 131 -15.36 7.72 -15.59
CA GLU A 131 -14.52 8.09 -14.46
C GLU A 131 -15.39 8.38 -13.23
N TYR A 132 -14.94 7.88 -12.07
CA TYR A 132 -15.62 8.00 -10.80
C TYR A 132 -14.64 8.51 -9.76
N GLU A 133 -15.06 9.41 -8.88
CA GLU A 133 -14.31 9.73 -7.68
C GLU A 133 -14.34 8.54 -6.73
N ALA A 134 -13.17 8.16 -6.21
CA ALA A 134 -13.05 7.03 -5.29
C ALA A 134 -12.74 7.54 -3.89
N GLU A 135 -13.42 6.97 -2.90
CA GLU A 135 -13.30 7.32 -1.50
C GLU A 135 -12.75 6.14 -0.70
N LEU A 136 -11.94 6.42 0.32
CA LEU A 136 -11.36 5.40 1.18
C LEU A 136 -12.37 4.93 2.23
N ILE A 137 -12.56 3.61 2.34
CA ILE A 137 -13.27 2.97 3.45
C ILE A 137 -12.27 2.58 4.55
N GLY A 138 -11.18 1.95 4.18
CA GLY A 138 -10.14 1.54 5.08
C GLY A 138 -8.96 0.92 4.36
N ALA A 139 -7.79 0.93 5.00
CA ALA A 139 -6.59 0.32 4.46
C ALA A 139 -5.68 -0.22 5.55
N ASP A 140 -4.89 -1.22 5.19
CA ASP A 140 -3.89 -1.83 6.04
C ASP A 140 -2.56 -1.97 5.31
N PRO A 141 -1.53 -1.20 5.70
CA PRO A 141 -0.21 -1.27 5.07
C PRO A 141 0.50 -2.59 5.33
N VAL A 142 0.20 -3.30 6.43
CA VAL A 142 0.87 -4.55 6.79
C VAL A 142 0.53 -5.65 5.79
N SER A 143 -0.74 -5.77 5.44
CA SER A 143 -1.22 -6.73 4.43
C SER A 143 -1.19 -6.18 3.00
N ASP A 144 -0.91 -4.88 2.85
CA ASP A 144 -0.97 -4.15 1.59
C ASP A 144 -2.36 -4.20 0.91
N ILE A 145 -3.43 -4.14 1.69
CA ILE A 145 -4.83 -4.11 1.21
C ILE A 145 -5.48 -2.77 1.51
N ALA A 146 -6.24 -2.28 0.55
CA ALA A 146 -7.12 -1.13 0.72
C ALA A 146 -8.49 -1.39 0.09
N ILE A 147 -9.51 -0.78 0.67
CA ILE A 147 -10.89 -0.84 0.21
C ILE A 147 -11.38 0.57 -0.03
N LEU A 148 -11.89 0.78 -1.22
CA LEU A 148 -12.48 2.03 -1.66
C LEU A 148 -13.93 1.78 -2.05
N TRP A 149 -14.69 2.85 -2.18
CA TRP A 149 -15.93 2.83 -2.91
C TRP A 149 -15.95 3.90 -3.97
N ILE A 150 -16.85 3.73 -4.96
CA ILE A 150 -17.24 4.74 -5.94
C ILE A 150 -18.75 4.87 -5.92
N THR A 151 -19.23 6.07 -6.27
CA THR A 151 -20.67 6.36 -6.34
C THR A 151 -21.06 6.60 -7.78
N ALA A 152 -22.17 6.00 -8.23
CA ALA A 152 -22.78 6.27 -9.51
C ALA A 152 -23.37 7.70 -9.56
N THR A 153 -23.44 8.27 -10.74
CA THR A 153 -24.08 9.55 -11.01
C THR A 153 -24.98 9.41 -12.23
N GLU A 154 -25.88 10.40 -12.47
CA GLU A 154 -26.73 10.41 -13.67
C GLU A 154 -25.93 10.27 -14.97
N ASP A 155 -24.73 10.84 -15.03
CA ASP A 155 -23.85 10.79 -16.20
C ASP A 155 -22.97 9.52 -16.23
N ASN A 156 -22.68 8.92 -15.07
CA ASN A 156 -21.75 7.80 -14.89
C ASN A 156 -22.38 6.66 -14.09
N SER A 157 -23.35 5.96 -14.69
CA SER A 157 -23.92 4.72 -14.14
C SER A 157 -22.93 3.56 -14.20
N PHE A 158 -23.16 2.49 -13.44
CA PHE A 158 -22.34 1.26 -13.49
C PHE A 158 -22.73 0.30 -14.62
N GLU A 159 -23.55 0.74 -15.58
CA GLU A 159 -23.96 -0.09 -16.71
C GLU A 159 -22.77 -0.75 -17.42
N GLY A 160 -22.85 -2.07 -17.57
CA GLY A 160 -21.82 -2.91 -18.18
C GLY A 160 -20.67 -3.29 -17.24
N LEU A 161 -20.57 -2.73 -16.04
CA LEU A 161 -19.62 -3.19 -15.02
C LEU A 161 -20.09 -4.49 -14.35
N THR A 162 -19.17 -5.25 -13.78
CA THR A 162 -19.46 -6.50 -13.08
C THR A 162 -18.71 -6.54 -11.77
N ALA A 163 -19.22 -7.29 -10.78
CA ALA A 163 -18.48 -7.61 -9.56
C ALA A 163 -17.78 -8.96 -9.71
N ALA A 164 -16.53 -9.03 -9.27
CA ALA A 164 -15.75 -10.25 -9.26
C ALA A 164 -16.24 -11.18 -8.14
N GLN A 165 -16.37 -12.46 -8.45
CA GLN A 165 -16.66 -13.50 -7.47
C GLN A 165 -15.36 -13.99 -6.85
N MET A 166 -15.21 -13.87 -5.52
CA MET A 166 -13.99 -14.23 -4.82
C MET A 166 -13.96 -15.71 -4.44
N MET A 167 -12.88 -16.41 -4.81
CA MET A 167 -12.59 -17.76 -4.34
C MET A 167 -11.56 -17.70 -3.23
N CYS A 168 -12.00 -17.89 -1.99
CA CYS A 168 -11.16 -17.75 -0.79
C CYS A 168 -10.63 -19.08 -0.26
N ASP A 169 -11.00 -20.19 -0.87
CA ASP A 169 -10.52 -21.53 -0.52
C ASP A 169 -9.18 -21.81 -1.24
N SER A 170 -8.09 -21.32 -0.63
CA SER A 170 -6.74 -21.49 -1.20
C SER A 170 -6.29 -22.94 -1.26
N ASP A 171 -6.89 -23.84 -0.47
CA ASP A 171 -6.52 -25.26 -0.45
C ASP A 171 -6.96 -26.00 -1.74
N LYS A 172 -7.90 -25.41 -2.47
CA LYS A 172 -8.36 -25.92 -3.77
C LYS A 172 -7.61 -25.36 -4.97
N LEU A 173 -6.81 -24.32 -4.77
CA LEU A 173 -5.98 -23.76 -5.84
C LEU A 173 -4.78 -24.66 -6.08
N LEU A 174 -4.57 -25.10 -7.33
CA LEU A 174 -3.50 -26.03 -7.66
C LEU A 174 -2.34 -25.33 -8.37
N ILE A 175 -1.11 -25.75 -8.05
CA ILE A 175 0.07 -25.35 -8.84
C ILE A 175 -0.12 -25.89 -10.27
N GLY A 176 0.10 -25.02 -11.26
CA GLY A 176 -0.12 -25.32 -12.67
C GLY A 176 -1.50 -24.91 -13.18
N ALA A 177 -2.43 -24.47 -12.32
CA ALA A 177 -3.70 -23.91 -12.78
C ALA A 177 -3.46 -22.66 -13.63
N ASP A 178 -4.18 -22.54 -14.74
CA ASP A 178 -4.13 -21.37 -15.63
C ASP A 178 -4.74 -20.15 -14.96
N VAL A 179 -4.06 -19.00 -15.03
CA VAL A 179 -4.51 -17.75 -14.42
C VAL A 179 -4.45 -16.58 -15.40
N LEU A 180 -5.28 -15.56 -15.13
CA LEU A 180 -5.34 -14.31 -15.85
C LEU A 180 -5.03 -13.17 -14.86
N ALA A 181 -3.98 -12.40 -15.10
CA ALA A 181 -3.76 -11.16 -14.41
C ALA A 181 -4.32 -10.00 -15.25
N ILE A 182 -5.19 -9.18 -14.63
CA ILE A 182 -5.87 -8.08 -15.30
C ILE A 182 -5.62 -6.80 -14.52
N GLY A 183 -5.18 -5.74 -15.22
CA GLY A 183 -4.87 -4.45 -14.61
C GLY A 183 -4.62 -3.36 -15.66
N ASN A 184 -3.96 -2.27 -15.21
CA ASN A 184 -3.60 -1.11 -16.03
C ASN A 184 -2.08 -0.92 -16.12
N PRO A 185 -1.35 -1.79 -16.82
CA PRO A 185 0.10 -1.67 -16.89
C PRO A 185 0.52 -0.32 -17.48
N LEU A 186 1.56 0.27 -16.85
CA LEU A 186 2.13 1.57 -17.22
C LEU A 186 1.18 2.76 -17.07
N GLY A 187 -0.03 2.59 -16.50
CA GLY A 187 -0.98 3.66 -16.25
C GLY A 187 -1.73 4.19 -17.49
N TYR A 188 -1.65 3.51 -18.64
CA TYR A 188 -2.34 3.91 -19.88
C TYR A 188 -2.80 2.75 -20.77
N LEU A 189 -2.66 1.51 -20.28
CA LEU A 189 -3.08 0.29 -20.98
C LEU A 189 -4.16 -0.46 -20.21
N GLY A 190 -5.17 0.28 -19.75
CA GLY A 190 -6.24 -0.24 -18.91
C GLY A 190 -6.95 -1.47 -19.47
N GLY A 191 -7.28 -2.41 -18.57
CA GLY A 191 -7.91 -3.67 -18.91
C GLY A 191 -7.02 -4.61 -19.73
N THR A 192 -5.68 -4.45 -19.65
CA THR A 192 -4.75 -5.41 -20.23
C THR A 192 -4.83 -6.74 -19.49
N VAL A 193 -4.85 -7.81 -20.26
CA VAL A 193 -4.90 -9.20 -19.76
C VAL A 193 -3.59 -9.91 -20.08
N THR A 194 -2.98 -10.51 -19.06
CA THR A 194 -1.86 -11.45 -19.25
C THR A 194 -2.24 -12.82 -18.71
N LYS A 195 -1.80 -13.88 -19.38
CA LYS A 195 -2.07 -15.27 -18.99
C LYS A 195 -0.79 -15.93 -18.50
N GLY A 196 -0.89 -16.75 -17.48
CA GLY A 196 0.16 -17.57 -16.92
C GLY A 196 -0.42 -18.73 -16.13
N ILE A 197 0.36 -19.28 -15.21
CA ILE A 197 -0.06 -20.33 -14.30
C ILE A 197 0.22 -19.94 -12.85
N VAL A 198 -0.40 -20.62 -11.90
CA VAL A 198 0.04 -20.65 -10.50
C VAL A 198 1.38 -21.39 -10.44
N SER A 199 2.46 -20.67 -10.22
CA SER A 199 3.82 -21.23 -10.16
C SER A 199 4.16 -21.78 -8.78
N ALA A 200 3.62 -21.18 -7.70
CA ALA A 200 3.73 -21.65 -6.32
C ALA A 200 2.62 -21.06 -5.45
N LEU A 201 2.31 -21.75 -4.36
CA LEU A 201 1.40 -21.30 -3.31
C LEU A 201 2.19 -21.07 -2.01
N ASN A 202 1.62 -20.24 -1.12
CA ASN A 202 2.17 -19.96 0.21
C ASN A 202 3.67 -19.58 0.17
N ARG A 203 4.03 -18.70 -0.78
CA ARG A 203 5.39 -18.26 -0.94
C ARG A 203 5.68 -17.11 0.02
N ASP A 204 6.52 -17.36 1.03
CA ASP A 204 7.01 -16.30 1.91
C ASP A 204 8.04 -15.45 1.16
N VAL A 205 7.71 -14.19 0.94
CA VAL A 205 8.54 -13.21 0.25
C VAL A 205 8.56 -11.90 1.04
N THR A 206 9.63 -11.14 0.86
CA THR A 206 9.70 -9.77 1.36
C THR A 206 9.48 -8.84 0.17
N VAL A 207 8.38 -8.10 0.18
CA VAL A 207 8.02 -7.09 -0.82
C VAL A 207 8.03 -5.74 -0.10
N GLU A 208 8.82 -4.78 -0.59
CA GLU A 208 8.91 -3.42 -0.02
C GLU A 208 9.07 -3.44 1.51
N ASN A 209 9.99 -4.30 1.97
CA ASN A 209 10.31 -4.53 3.37
C ASN A 209 9.20 -5.19 4.23
N ARG A 210 8.12 -5.68 3.63
CA ARG A 210 7.01 -6.40 4.31
C ARG A 210 7.12 -7.89 4.02
N LYS A 211 7.06 -8.72 5.06
CA LYS A 211 6.99 -10.18 4.91
C LYS A 211 5.56 -10.58 4.60
N MET A 212 5.35 -11.22 3.47
CA MET A 212 4.03 -11.61 3.00
C MET A 212 4.04 -13.04 2.48
N THR A 213 2.93 -13.75 2.67
CA THR A 213 2.71 -15.09 2.10
C THR A 213 1.82 -14.96 0.88
N LEU A 214 2.37 -15.17 -0.32
CA LEU A 214 1.76 -14.80 -1.59
C LEU A 214 1.60 -16.01 -2.53
N ILE A 215 0.68 -15.89 -3.51
CA ILE A 215 0.63 -16.72 -4.71
C ILE A 215 1.73 -16.23 -5.65
N GLN A 216 2.55 -17.15 -6.16
CA GLN A 216 3.49 -16.87 -7.24
C GLN A 216 2.89 -17.26 -8.58
N THR A 217 3.04 -16.42 -9.61
CA THR A 217 2.62 -16.68 -11.00
C THR A 217 3.70 -16.22 -11.97
N ASP A 218 3.71 -16.80 -13.16
CA ASP A 218 4.53 -16.37 -14.29
C ASP A 218 3.75 -15.44 -15.26
N ALA A 219 2.48 -15.16 -14.98
CA ALA A 219 1.74 -14.12 -15.69
C ALA A 219 2.51 -12.79 -15.63
N ALA A 220 2.64 -12.11 -16.76
CA ALA A 220 3.41 -10.88 -16.83
C ALA A 220 2.75 -9.76 -16.03
N ILE A 221 3.41 -9.34 -14.95
CA ILE A 221 3.00 -8.21 -14.09
C ILE A 221 4.02 -7.08 -14.23
N ASN A 222 3.51 -5.89 -14.49
CA ASN A 222 4.28 -4.66 -14.63
C ASN A 222 3.70 -3.57 -13.71
N GLY A 223 4.43 -2.48 -13.52
CA GLY A 223 3.93 -1.32 -12.78
C GLY A 223 2.58 -0.86 -13.35
N GLY A 224 1.60 -0.63 -12.46
CA GLY A 224 0.22 -0.32 -12.78
C GLY A 224 -0.75 -1.51 -12.70
N ASN A 225 -0.28 -2.76 -12.74
CA ASN A 225 -1.13 -3.93 -12.48
C ASN A 225 -1.43 -4.14 -10.98
N SER A 226 -0.64 -3.53 -10.09
CA SER A 226 -0.84 -3.58 -8.63
C SER A 226 -2.27 -3.16 -8.28
N GLY A 227 -2.91 -3.93 -7.40
CA GLY A 227 -4.32 -3.77 -7.04
C GLY A 227 -5.31 -4.40 -8.02
N GLY A 228 -4.87 -4.84 -9.19
CA GLY A 228 -5.68 -5.58 -10.15
C GLY A 228 -5.94 -7.03 -9.73
N GLY A 229 -6.77 -7.74 -10.49
CA GLY A 229 -7.17 -9.10 -10.15
C GLY A 229 -6.27 -10.17 -10.77
N LEU A 230 -5.98 -11.21 -9.98
CA LEU A 230 -5.53 -12.51 -10.46
C LEU A 230 -6.75 -13.43 -10.46
N PHE A 231 -7.17 -13.88 -11.64
CA PHE A 231 -8.37 -14.69 -11.85
C PHE A 231 -7.99 -16.10 -12.29
N ASP A 232 -8.74 -17.09 -11.85
CA ASP A 232 -8.71 -18.43 -12.41
C ASP A 232 -9.20 -18.39 -13.88
N ALA A 233 -8.43 -18.94 -14.81
CA ALA A 233 -8.69 -18.80 -16.24
C ALA A 233 -9.83 -19.70 -16.76
N GLU A 234 -10.31 -20.65 -15.96
CA GLU A 234 -11.41 -21.55 -16.32
C GLU A 234 -12.75 -21.08 -15.76
N THR A 235 -12.75 -20.57 -14.55
CA THR A 235 -13.96 -20.21 -13.80
C THR A 235 -14.25 -18.72 -13.79
N GLY A 236 -13.21 -17.89 -13.90
CA GLY A 236 -13.27 -16.45 -13.72
C GLY A 236 -13.37 -16.02 -12.25
N ALA A 237 -13.14 -16.94 -11.30
CA ALA A 237 -13.09 -16.56 -9.90
C ALA A 237 -11.83 -15.72 -9.60
N LEU A 238 -11.99 -14.68 -8.81
CA LEU A 238 -10.87 -13.89 -8.28
C LEU A 238 -10.17 -14.70 -7.20
N ILE A 239 -8.92 -15.07 -7.44
CA ILE A 239 -8.11 -15.89 -6.54
C ILE A 239 -7.09 -15.07 -5.73
N GLY A 240 -6.79 -13.85 -6.18
CA GLY A 240 -5.88 -12.96 -5.47
C GLY A 240 -5.84 -11.57 -6.06
N ILE A 241 -5.22 -10.64 -5.30
CA ILE A 241 -4.96 -9.26 -5.72
C ILE A 241 -3.50 -9.16 -6.15
N VAL A 242 -3.27 -8.70 -7.37
CA VAL A 242 -1.93 -8.50 -7.92
C VAL A 242 -1.19 -7.48 -7.08
N ASN A 243 -0.07 -7.90 -6.47
CA ASN A 243 0.71 -7.03 -5.59
C ASN A 243 1.96 -6.51 -6.29
N ALA A 244 2.87 -7.40 -6.69
CA ALA A 244 4.18 -7.01 -7.20
C ALA A 244 4.72 -8.00 -8.23
N GLY A 245 5.63 -7.49 -9.05
CA GLY A 245 6.56 -8.29 -9.84
C GLY A 245 7.99 -7.87 -9.55
N TYR A 246 8.93 -8.78 -9.62
CA TYR A 246 10.35 -8.40 -9.56
C TYR A 246 10.73 -7.56 -10.78
N LYS A 247 11.17 -6.32 -10.55
CA LYS A 247 11.59 -5.38 -11.62
C LYS A 247 12.97 -5.68 -12.23
N SER A 248 13.65 -6.76 -11.80
CA SER A 248 14.96 -7.14 -12.32
C SER A 248 14.83 -8.00 -13.57
N SER A 249 15.62 -7.71 -14.60
CA SER A 249 15.71 -8.54 -15.81
C SER A 249 16.14 -9.99 -15.53
N ALA A 250 16.78 -10.24 -14.38
CA ALA A 250 17.16 -11.58 -13.92
C ALA A 250 16.01 -12.34 -13.23
N ALA A 251 14.87 -11.71 -13.00
CA ALA A 251 13.74 -12.27 -12.25
C ALA A 251 12.43 -12.24 -13.07
N GLN A 252 12.52 -12.31 -14.39
CA GLN A 252 11.34 -12.42 -15.26
C GLN A 252 10.52 -13.68 -14.92
N GLY A 253 9.19 -13.54 -14.88
CA GLY A 253 8.28 -14.63 -14.52
C GLY A 253 8.15 -14.86 -12.99
N LEU A 254 8.66 -13.95 -12.16
CA LEU A 254 8.40 -13.93 -10.73
C LEU A 254 7.44 -12.81 -10.40
N SER A 255 6.18 -13.12 -10.41
CA SER A 255 5.06 -12.22 -10.11
C SER A 255 4.27 -12.76 -8.92
N PHE A 256 3.64 -11.87 -8.15
CA PHE A 256 2.98 -12.23 -6.91
C PHE A 256 1.59 -11.60 -6.78
N ALA A 257 0.71 -12.32 -6.07
CA ALA A 257 -0.62 -11.84 -5.70
C ALA A 257 -0.94 -12.21 -4.26
N ILE A 258 -1.67 -11.33 -3.57
CA ILE A 258 -2.20 -11.57 -2.22
C ILE A 258 -3.40 -12.52 -2.35
N PRO A 259 -3.38 -13.71 -1.72
CA PRO A 259 -4.47 -14.68 -1.84
C PRO A 259 -5.80 -14.12 -1.33
N CYS A 260 -6.93 -14.42 -1.99
CA CYS A 260 -8.26 -14.03 -1.51
C CYS A 260 -8.58 -14.60 -0.11
N GLY A 261 -8.01 -15.75 0.25
CA GLY A 261 -8.11 -16.30 1.61
C GLY A 261 -7.50 -15.38 2.67
N THR A 262 -6.40 -14.69 2.35
CA THR A 262 -5.78 -13.66 3.21
C THR A 262 -6.59 -12.36 3.17
N VAL A 263 -7.09 -11.97 2.00
CA VAL A 263 -7.87 -10.72 1.82
C VAL A 263 -9.17 -10.73 2.62
N LYS A 264 -9.89 -11.84 2.63
CA LYS A 264 -11.24 -11.95 3.22
C LYS A 264 -11.32 -11.46 4.68
N PRO A 265 -10.53 -11.98 5.64
CA PRO A 265 -10.60 -11.54 7.05
C PRO A 265 -10.14 -10.09 7.23
N ILE A 266 -9.20 -9.61 6.41
CA ILE A 266 -8.73 -8.22 6.41
C ILE A 266 -9.85 -7.30 5.94
N MET A 267 -10.43 -7.60 4.79
CA MET A 267 -11.54 -6.84 4.22
C MET A 267 -12.72 -6.74 5.19
N THR A 268 -13.07 -7.81 5.90
CA THR A 268 -14.13 -7.78 6.92
C THR A 268 -13.82 -6.73 7.99
N GLN A 269 -12.61 -6.68 8.53
CA GLN A 269 -12.24 -5.69 9.54
C GLN A 269 -12.19 -4.26 8.98
N LEU A 270 -11.69 -4.10 7.75
CA LEU A 270 -11.66 -2.80 7.10
C LEU A 270 -13.07 -2.25 6.84
N LEU A 271 -14.02 -3.10 6.47
CA LEU A 271 -15.43 -2.70 6.30
C LEU A 271 -16.09 -2.34 7.64
N GLU A 272 -15.81 -3.07 8.71
CA GLU A 272 -16.41 -2.86 10.03
C GLU A 272 -15.77 -1.67 10.78
N LYS A 273 -14.46 -1.51 10.70
CA LYS A 273 -13.67 -0.63 11.58
C LYS A 273 -12.87 0.44 10.82
N GLY A 274 -12.61 0.26 9.52
CA GLY A 274 -11.69 1.08 8.74
C GLY A 274 -10.22 0.71 8.89
N TYR A 275 -9.87 -0.18 9.83
CA TYR A 275 -8.50 -0.65 10.09
C TYR A 275 -8.47 -2.12 10.52
N VAL A 276 -7.29 -2.74 10.51
CA VAL A 276 -7.06 -4.12 10.99
C VAL A 276 -6.50 -4.08 12.40
N GLU A 277 -7.22 -4.69 13.34
CA GLU A 277 -6.86 -4.71 14.76
C GLU A 277 -5.59 -5.54 15.00
N GLY A 278 -4.69 -5.02 15.83
CA GLY A 278 -3.43 -5.66 16.17
C GLY A 278 -2.28 -5.31 15.24
N ASN A 279 -2.53 -4.67 14.09
CA ASN A 279 -1.48 -4.23 13.19
C ASN A 279 -0.90 -2.88 13.62
N TYR A 280 0.43 -2.76 13.51
CA TYR A 280 1.16 -1.51 13.73
C TYR A 280 2.09 -1.25 12.55
N ASP A 281 2.38 0.03 12.34
CA ASP A 281 3.45 0.49 11.44
C ASP A 281 4.25 1.57 12.17
N PHE A 282 5.56 1.54 12.03
CA PHE A 282 6.38 2.63 12.53
C PHE A 282 6.21 3.89 11.69
N GLY A 283 5.85 3.75 10.41
CA GLY A 283 5.55 4.84 9.51
C GLY A 283 6.73 5.79 9.32
N VAL A 284 7.93 5.26 9.11
CA VAL A 284 9.15 6.06 9.00
C VAL A 284 10.08 5.49 7.94
N THR A 285 10.67 6.37 7.13
CA THR A 285 11.77 6.03 6.23
C THR A 285 13.05 6.76 6.64
N PHE A 286 14.18 6.19 6.29
CA PHE A 286 15.48 6.73 6.68
C PHE A 286 16.40 6.89 5.48
N THR A 287 17.27 7.89 5.56
CA THR A 287 18.36 8.12 4.62
C THR A 287 19.68 8.32 5.34
N ALA A 288 20.78 8.23 4.61
CA ALA A 288 22.11 8.49 5.14
C ALA A 288 22.60 9.85 4.67
N GLU A 289 22.79 10.77 5.60
CA GLU A 289 23.25 12.13 5.30
C GLU A 289 24.64 12.42 5.85
N LYS A 290 25.42 13.23 5.09
CA LYS A 290 26.76 13.68 5.48
C LYS A 290 26.70 15.04 6.16
N PHE A 291 27.22 15.12 7.37
CA PHE A 291 27.37 16.34 8.16
C PHE A 291 28.84 16.77 8.20
N TYR A 292 29.10 18.04 7.95
CA TYR A 292 30.44 18.61 7.99
C TYR A 292 30.77 19.01 9.44
N ASN A 293 31.70 18.27 10.07
CA ASN A 293 32.20 18.60 11.40
C ASN A 293 33.23 19.73 11.36
N SER A 294 33.96 19.86 10.23
CA SER A 294 34.93 20.90 9.93
C SER A 294 35.17 20.98 8.42
N ALA A 295 35.97 21.91 7.95
CA ALA A 295 36.34 22.02 6.53
C ALA A 295 36.96 20.73 5.94
N TRP A 296 37.44 19.81 6.80
CA TRP A 296 38.18 18.61 6.40
C TRP A 296 37.64 17.30 6.98
N SER A 297 36.52 17.36 7.71
CA SER A 297 35.94 16.17 8.37
C SER A 297 34.44 16.11 8.18
N THR A 298 33.95 14.97 7.72
CA THR A 298 32.51 14.66 7.59
C THR A 298 32.18 13.42 8.40
N SER A 299 31.00 13.39 9.00
CA SER A 299 30.39 12.17 9.57
C SER A 299 29.07 11.90 8.86
N THR A 300 28.76 10.63 8.64
CA THR A 300 27.47 10.20 8.09
C THR A 300 26.58 9.79 9.24
N TYR A 301 25.30 10.14 9.19
CA TYR A 301 24.29 9.77 10.18
C TYR A 301 23.04 9.27 9.48
N VAL A 302 22.23 8.51 10.23
CA VAL A 302 20.89 8.10 9.83
C VAL A 302 19.94 9.26 10.13
N VAL A 303 19.22 9.71 9.13
CA VAL A 303 18.26 10.82 9.22
C VAL A 303 16.88 10.33 8.82
N ILE A 304 15.85 10.79 9.50
CA ILE A 304 14.46 10.56 9.09
C ILE A 304 14.22 11.29 7.77
N GLU A 305 13.94 10.55 6.71
CA GLU A 305 13.59 11.07 5.39
C GLU A 305 12.11 11.44 5.29
N SER A 306 11.23 10.59 5.85
CA SER A 306 9.80 10.87 5.93
C SER A 306 9.16 10.21 7.14
N VAL A 307 8.02 10.75 7.59
CA VAL A 307 7.16 10.16 8.61
C VAL A 307 5.72 10.15 8.12
N ASP A 308 5.09 9.01 8.22
CA ASP A 308 3.66 8.85 8.01
C ASP A 308 2.89 9.36 9.24
N ILE A 309 1.90 10.23 9.03
CA ILE A 309 1.10 10.84 10.09
C ILE A 309 0.28 9.81 10.89
N TYR A 310 0.03 8.63 10.34
CA TYR A 310 -0.67 7.53 11.00
C TYR A 310 0.28 6.58 11.74
N GLY A 311 1.58 6.69 11.48
CA GLY A 311 2.62 5.82 12.01
C GLY A 311 3.01 6.11 13.46
N THR A 312 3.63 5.13 14.09
CA THR A 312 4.08 5.19 15.49
C THR A 312 5.10 6.31 15.73
N PHE A 313 6.04 6.54 14.79
CA PHE A 313 7.05 7.58 14.95
C PHE A 313 6.45 8.99 14.92
N TYR A 314 5.49 9.26 14.05
CA TYR A 314 4.80 10.54 14.01
C TYR A 314 4.04 10.80 15.32
N LYS A 315 3.30 9.81 15.83
CA LYS A 315 2.58 9.89 17.11
C LYS A 315 3.55 10.09 18.29
N GLY A 316 4.79 9.61 18.17
CA GLY A 316 5.90 9.85 19.08
C GLY A 316 6.54 11.25 18.97
N GLY A 317 6.04 12.11 18.06
CA GLY A 317 6.56 13.46 17.85
C GLY A 317 7.87 13.51 17.05
N MET A 318 8.22 12.46 16.34
CA MET A 318 9.36 12.45 15.43
C MET A 318 9.00 13.18 14.12
N VAL A 319 9.96 13.80 13.50
CA VAL A 319 9.77 14.59 12.28
C VAL A 319 10.91 14.36 11.28
N GLU A 320 10.65 14.69 10.02
CA GLU A 320 11.68 14.73 8.98
C GLU A 320 12.89 15.60 9.39
N GLY A 321 14.09 15.10 9.11
CA GLY A 321 15.35 15.75 9.48
C GLY A 321 15.86 15.44 10.90
N ASP A 322 15.13 14.65 11.71
CA ASP A 322 15.67 14.14 12.97
C ASP A 322 16.80 13.13 12.70
N VAL A 323 17.94 13.32 13.36
CA VAL A 323 19.11 12.44 13.25
C VAL A 323 19.04 11.37 14.32
N ILE A 324 18.85 10.12 13.94
CA ILE A 324 18.69 9.00 14.87
C ILE A 324 20.05 8.54 15.41
N LEU A 325 20.15 8.37 16.72
CA LEU A 325 21.33 7.83 17.40
C LEU A 325 21.10 6.42 17.93
N SER A 326 19.92 6.15 18.51
CA SER A 326 19.55 4.81 18.94
C SER A 326 18.03 4.67 19.02
N VAL A 327 17.55 3.44 18.85
CA VAL A 327 16.15 3.06 19.07
C VAL A 327 16.12 1.87 20.02
N LYS A 328 15.25 1.95 21.02
CA LYS A 328 14.97 0.86 21.96
C LYS A 328 13.47 0.57 21.94
N ILE A 329 13.09 -0.72 21.83
CA ILE A 329 11.72 -1.20 21.87
C ILE A 329 11.67 -2.35 22.87
N GLY A 330 10.94 -2.18 23.96
CA GLY A 330 10.96 -3.11 25.07
C GLY A 330 12.37 -3.38 25.57
N ASP A 331 12.83 -4.64 25.53
CA ASP A 331 14.18 -5.04 25.92
C ASP A 331 15.21 -5.02 24.78
N LYS A 332 14.77 -4.85 23.53
CA LYS A 332 15.65 -4.82 22.35
C LYS A 332 16.12 -3.38 22.07
N SER A 333 17.34 -3.22 21.58
CA SER A 333 17.87 -1.92 21.18
C SER A 333 18.86 -2.00 20.04
N ILE A 334 18.93 -0.92 19.27
CA ILE A 334 19.95 -0.72 18.23
C ILE A 334 20.59 0.66 18.38
N ASP A 335 21.91 0.72 18.33
CA ASP A 335 22.70 1.95 18.28
C ASP A 335 23.15 2.20 16.85
N VAL A 336 22.78 3.35 16.29
CA VAL A 336 23.11 3.78 14.93
C VAL A 336 23.90 5.11 14.94
N SER A 337 24.41 5.51 16.09
CA SER A 337 25.20 6.74 16.27
C SER A 337 26.50 6.74 15.47
N LYS A 338 27.01 5.54 15.11
CA LYS A 338 28.14 5.34 14.21
C LYS A 338 27.67 4.68 12.94
N TYR A 339 27.72 5.42 11.84
CA TYR A 339 27.28 4.95 10.54
C TYR A 339 28.30 4.01 9.91
N GLU A 340 27.86 2.82 9.53
CA GLU A 340 28.53 1.83 8.69
C GLU A 340 27.70 1.54 7.43
N SER A 341 28.25 0.87 6.45
CA SER A 341 27.58 0.62 5.15
C SER A 341 26.26 -0.16 5.24
N ASP A 342 26.02 -0.88 6.33
CA ASP A 342 24.83 -1.70 6.57
C ASP A 342 23.92 -1.14 7.70
N THR A 343 24.23 0.05 8.22
CA THR A 343 23.50 0.64 9.37
C THR A 343 22.01 0.86 9.06
N LEU A 344 21.68 1.39 7.89
CA LEU A 344 20.28 1.56 7.45
C LEU A 344 19.55 0.22 7.42
N ALA A 345 20.12 -0.77 6.74
CA ALA A 345 19.50 -2.10 6.63
C ALA A 345 19.32 -2.78 8.00
N LYS A 346 20.26 -2.58 8.93
CA LYS A 346 20.14 -3.08 10.31
C LYS A 346 19.01 -2.40 11.06
N LEU A 347 18.85 -1.07 10.94
CA LEU A 347 17.78 -0.34 11.59
C LEU A 347 16.41 -0.73 11.02
N GLU A 348 16.29 -0.80 9.70
CA GLU A 348 15.07 -1.26 9.03
C GLU A 348 14.71 -2.69 9.48
N THR A 349 15.69 -3.62 9.47
CA THR A 349 15.48 -5.00 9.94
C THR A 349 15.03 -5.03 11.40
N PHE A 350 15.62 -4.17 12.26
CA PHE A 350 15.25 -4.07 13.67
C PHE A 350 13.79 -3.63 13.83
N LEU A 351 13.34 -2.61 13.11
CA LEU A 351 11.95 -2.13 13.16
C LEU A 351 10.97 -3.16 12.56
N MET A 352 11.40 -3.93 11.58
CA MET A 352 10.57 -4.95 10.89
C MET A 352 10.62 -6.34 11.54
N ASP A 353 11.17 -6.49 12.72
CA ASP A 353 11.29 -7.79 13.40
C ASP A 353 9.94 -8.55 13.52
N GLY A 354 8.81 -7.81 13.54
CA GLY A 354 7.47 -8.40 13.58
C GLY A 354 7.10 -9.03 14.91
N SER A 355 7.98 -8.91 15.92
CA SER A 355 7.80 -9.50 17.26
C SER A 355 7.33 -8.49 18.32
N TYR A 356 7.10 -7.25 17.92
CA TYR A 356 6.65 -6.19 18.82
C TYR A 356 5.12 -6.22 19.01
N ASN A 357 4.65 -5.61 20.09
CA ASN A 357 3.23 -5.52 20.41
C ASN A 357 2.80 -4.06 20.53
N ILE A 358 1.53 -3.78 20.21
CA ILE A 358 0.90 -2.48 20.48
C ILE A 358 0.96 -2.21 21.99
N GLY A 359 1.28 -0.97 22.36
CA GLY A 359 1.52 -0.56 23.74
C GLY A 359 2.94 -0.82 24.25
N GLU A 360 3.81 -1.46 23.47
CA GLU A 360 5.20 -1.66 23.87
C GLU A 360 5.98 -0.35 23.80
N LYS A 361 6.78 -0.08 24.85
CA LYS A 361 7.49 1.20 24.98
C LYS A 361 8.61 1.32 23.96
N VAL A 362 8.63 2.45 23.25
CA VAL A 362 9.67 2.89 22.33
C VAL A 362 10.43 4.05 22.93
N THR A 363 11.76 4.00 22.91
CA THR A 363 12.64 5.11 23.30
C THR A 363 13.57 5.41 22.12
N VAL A 364 13.54 6.63 21.62
CA VAL A 364 14.42 7.10 20.54
C VAL A 364 15.33 8.19 21.07
N VAL A 365 16.64 7.98 20.94
CA VAL A 365 17.64 9.03 21.17
C VAL A 365 18.01 9.60 19.81
N TYR A 366 17.88 10.91 19.65
CA TYR A 366 18.07 11.60 18.38
C TYR A 366 18.63 12.99 18.54
N MET A 367 19.10 13.60 17.47
CA MET A 367 19.47 15.02 17.41
C MET A 367 18.47 15.76 16.51
N ARG A 368 17.97 16.90 16.99
CA ARG A 368 17.05 17.79 16.25
C ARG A 368 17.66 19.17 16.10
N TYR A 369 17.58 19.71 14.89
CA TYR A 369 18.02 21.08 14.64
C TYR A 369 17.12 22.09 15.33
N LYS A 370 17.72 22.97 16.13
CA LYS A 370 17.04 24.07 16.83
C LYS A 370 17.38 25.40 16.18
N LYS A 371 16.37 26.09 15.63
CA LYS A 371 16.54 27.42 15.03
C LYS A 371 17.08 28.45 16.05
N SER A 372 16.71 28.34 17.34
CA SER A 372 17.09 29.23 18.41
C SER A 372 18.59 29.23 18.71
N THR A 373 19.20 28.03 18.72
CA THR A 373 20.64 27.82 18.96
C THR A 373 21.45 27.70 17.67
N ARG A 374 20.79 27.61 16.51
CA ARG A 374 21.38 27.32 15.19
C ARG A 374 22.27 26.09 15.21
N GLY A 375 21.86 25.08 15.93
CA GLY A 375 22.60 23.82 16.09
C GLY A 375 21.71 22.62 16.34
N TYR A 376 22.32 21.44 16.33
CA TYR A 376 21.66 20.20 16.69
C TYR A 376 21.77 19.99 18.21
N GLU A 377 20.64 19.66 18.83
CA GLU A 377 20.55 19.31 20.24
C GLU A 377 20.12 17.85 20.37
N GLN A 378 20.75 17.11 21.29
CA GLN A 378 20.35 15.74 21.59
C GLN A 378 19.04 15.76 22.38
N CYS A 379 18.10 14.96 21.92
CA CYS A 379 16.78 14.77 22.50
C CYS A 379 16.52 13.29 22.76
N THR A 380 15.53 13.01 23.60
CA THR A 380 15.00 11.66 23.79
C THR A 380 13.47 11.74 23.68
N ALA A 381 12.88 10.88 22.88
CA ALA A 381 11.44 10.70 22.80
C ALA A 381 11.08 9.34 23.41
N GLU A 382 10.02 9.30 24.20
CA GLU A 382 9.43 8.08 24.75
C GLU A 382 7.96 8.04 24.38
N PHE A 383 7.54 6.95 23.73
CA PHE A 383 6.17 6.72 23.29
C PHE A 383 5.89 5.23 23.24
N GLU A 384 4.69 4.83 22.89
CA GLU A 384 4.29 3.42 22.76
C GLU A 384 4.01 3.10 21.31
N ILE A 385 4.19 1.83 20.92
CA ILE A 385 3.75 1.34 19.61
C ILE A 385 2.25 1.52 19.51
N ALA A 386 1.84 2.29 18.51
CA ALA A 386 0.44 2.64 18.29
C ALA A 386 -0.22 1.69 17.27
N GLN A 387 -1.52 1.41 17.49
CA GLN A 387 -2.37 0.82 16.47
C GLN A 387 -2.29 1.66 15.19
N TYR A 388 -1.99 1.04 14.06
CA TYR A 388 -2.03 1.71 12.78
C TYR A 388 -3.48 1.83 12.29
N MET A 389 -3.89 3.05 11.95
CA MET A 389 -5.25 3.35 11.50
C MET A 389 -5.17 4.34 10.33
N TYR A 390 -4.87 3.85 9.14
CA TYR A 390 -4.74 4.68 7.95
C TYR A 390 -6.04 5.44 7.64
N GLY A 391 -5.92 6.74 7.36
CA GLY A 391 -7.07 7.60 7.10
C GLY A 391 -7.86 8.01 8.37
N ILE A 392 -7.51 7.53 9.56
CA ILE A 392 -8.16 7.88 10.83
C ILE A 392 -7.20 8.73 11.67
N ILE A 393 -7.53 9.99 11.86
CA ILE A 393 -6.79 10.88 12.77
C ILE A 393 -7.46 10.77 14.15
N THR A 394 -6.75 10.21 15.11
CA THR A 394 -7.15 10.25 16.53
C THR A 394 -6.54 11.52 17.14
N GLU A 395 -7.39 12.39 17.73
CA GLU A 395 -6.96 13.57 18.50
C GLU A 395 -6.16 13.19 19.76
#